data_131aef33a670af472fa7fd0fab4b7d51
#
_entry.id   131aef33a670af472fa7fd0fab4b7d51
#
_cell.length_a   1.000
_cell.length_b   1.000
_cell.length_c   1.000
_cell.angle_alpha   90.00
_cell.angle_beta   90.00
_cell.angle_gamma   90.00
#
_symmetry.space_group_name_H-M   'P 1'
#
loop_
_entity.id
_entity.type
_entity.pdbx_description
1 polymer ?
#
loop_
_entity_poly.entity_id
_entity_poly.type
_entity_poly.pdbx_seq_one_letter_code
_entity_poly.pdbx_strand_id
1 'polypeptide(L)'
;YLNALIKHSDGFRPSDTDKLCVKLAGLFHDLGHGPFSHVFDNVILKDHTNTHEMRSRQIVEYVFKDVGTLPGLSSAYAIDYIKEMIEPVTNQYISNPLFHIINNTKTNIDVDKFDYLQRDAQHIGLDYSFNPSRIINKSVVKGENIVYNHSLASNIQNMFSTRYKFHKDIYNHKTAKLIELMLGDAMLAANDTYDFNDMSRGPEFLKLDDSIYSTLLHTTNNDLQTSKSILQRIEKRDLYKELCTHTGLTSSSEINDFISDNYSDMRRNKIRYINLRYSHCNGAKSPLENVVFTQNLTPDKSDYNAYSYEETNVMIYNTI
;
A
#
# COMPACT_ATOMS: atom_id res chain seq x y z
N TYR A 1 15.77 1.83 11.93
CA TYR A 1 15.10 0.97 12.88
C TYR A 1 15.98 -0.21 13.29
N LEU A 2 16.50 -0.98 12.35
CA LEU A 2 17.40 -2.13 12.61
C LEU A 2 18.54 -1.80 13.58
N ASN A 3 19.24 -0.68 13.36
CA ASN A 3 20.34 -0.27 14.24
C ASN A 3 19.89 0.00 15.69
N ALA A 4 18.68 0.55 15.88
CA ALA A 4 18.12 0.75 17.20
C ALA A 4 17.77 -0.59 17.88
N LEU A 5 17.19 -1.53 17.15
CA LEU A 5 16.92 -2.88 17.67
C LEU A 5 18.21 -3.61 18.07
N ILE A 6 19.26 -3.53 17.27
CA ILE A 6 20.58 -4.12 17.59
C ILE A 6 21.16 -3.49 18.87
N LYS A 7 21.05 -2.16 18.99
CA LYS A 7 21.59 -1.41 20.14
C LYS A 7 20.86 -1.74 21.45
N HIS A 8 19.55 -1.92 21.39
CA HIS A 8 18.71 -2.01 22.58
C HIS A 8 18.28 -3.44 22.95
N SER A 9 18.66 -4.45 22.14
CA SER A 9 18.28 -5.84 22.36
C SER A 9 19.47 -6.70 22.76
N ASP A 10 19.41 -7.31 23.95
CA ASP A 10 20.43 -8.25 24.39
C ASP A 10 20.39 -9.52 23.53
N GLY A 11 21.57 -9.94 23.04
CA GLY A 11 21.70 -11.15 22.24
C GLY A 11 21.22 -11.08 20.79
N PHE A 12 20.55 -10.00 20.36
CA PHE A 12 20.17 -9.80 18.97
C PHE A 12 21.38 -9.30 18.17
N ARG A 13 21.99 -10.19 17.40
CA ARG A 13 23.22 -9.90 16.65
C ARG A 13 23.12 -10.44 15.21
N PRO A 14 22.32 -9.77 14.35
CA PRO A 14 22.24 -10.15 12.93
C PRO A 14 23.60 -10.00 12.26
N SER A 15 23.89 -10.90 11.34
CA SER A 15 25.11 -10.84 10.53
C SER A 15 25.14 -9.61 9.62
N ASP A 16 26.28 -9.29 9.03
CA ASP A 16 26.37 -8.19 8.09
C ASP A 16 25.58 -8.50 6.80
N THR A 17 25.47 -9.75 6.43
CA THR A 17 24.57 -10.20 5.35
C THR A 17 23.10 -9.92 5.69
N ASP A 18 22.64 -10.25 6.90
CA ASP A 18 21.27 -9.95 7.33
C ASP A 18 20.98 -8.44 7.28
N LYS A 19 21.91 -7.64 7.78
CA LYS A 19 21.77 -6.17 7.77
C LYS A 19 21.68 -5.63 6.34
N LEU A 20 22.44 -6.20 5.41
CA LEU A 20 22.40 -5.82 4.00
C LEU A 20 21.08 -6.27 3.36
N CYS A 21 20.62 -7.48 3.62
CA CYS A 21 19.33 -7.98 3.13
C CYS A 21 18.16 -7.09 3.59
N VAL A 22 18.12 -6.70 4.88
CA VAL A 22 17.07 -5.79 5.38
C VAL A 22 17.11 -4.44 4.67
N LYS A 23 18.29 -3.86 4.43
CA LYS A 23 18.41 -2.58 3.70
C LYS A 23 17.92 -2.71 2.26
N LEU A 24 18.31 -3.80 1.58
CA LEU A 24 17.88 -4.04 0.19
C LEU A 24 16.38 -4.34 0.11
N ALA A 25 15.84 -5.10 1.05
CA ALA A 25 14.40 -5.33 1.11
C ALA A 25 13.63 -4.01 1.27
N GLY A 26 14.08 -3.12 2.17
CA GLY A 26 13.49 -1.80 2.32
C GLY A 26 13.63 -0.90 1.09
N LEU A 27 14.73 -1.04 0.31
CA LEU A 27 14.91 -0.31 -0.94
C LEU A 27 14.00 -0.84 -2.06
N PHE A 28 13.76 -2.15 -2.09
CA PHE A 28 13.10 -2.81 -3.19
C PHE A 28 11.60 -3.05 -2.99
N HIS A 29 11.07 -2.89 -1.76
CA HIS A 29 9.70 -3.33 -1.43
C HIS A 29 8.62 -2.71 -2.31
N ASP A 30 8.78 -1.46 -2.74
CA ASP A 30 7.81 -0.70 -3.54
C ASP A 30 8.17 -0.55 -5.03
N LEU A 31 9.30 -1.14 -5.49
CA LEU A 31 9.68 -1.05 -6.90
C LEU A 31 8.69 -1.70 -7.86
N GLY A 32 7.85 -2.59 -7.36
CA GLY A 32 6.79 -3.25 -8.11
C GLY A 32 5.54 -2.41 -8.32
N HIS A 33 5.46 -1.18 -7.82
CA HIS A 33 4.37 -0.29 -8.17
C HIS A 33 4.41 0.09 -9.65
N GLY A 34 3.28 -0.09 -10.35
CA GLY A 34 3.08 0.41 -11.71
C GLY A 34 2.68 1.88 -11.73
N PRO A 35 2.38 2.42 -12.91
CA PRO A 35 1.96 3.81 -13.05
C PRO A 35 0.81 4.18 -12.13
N PHE A 36 0.97 5.28 -11.41
CA PHE A 36 -0.01 5.76 -10.41
C PHE A 36 -0.28 4.76 -9.29
N SER A 37 0.69 3.88 -9.00
CA SER A 37 0.72 2.97 -7.84
C SER A 37 -0.56 2.14 -7.69
N HIS A 38 -1.38 2.46 -6.71
CA HIS A 38 -2.62 1.71 -6.43
C HIS A 38 -3.69 1.79 -7.54
N VAL A 39 -3.65 2.79 -8.41
CA VAL A 39 -4.54 2.84 -9.60
C VAL A 39 -4.23 1.67 -10.52
N PHE A 40 -2.94 1.39 -10.74
CA PHE A 40 -2.50 0.28 -11.57
C PHE A 40 -3.01 -1.07 -11.02
N ASP A 41 -2.83 -1.32 -9.75
CA ASP A 41 -3.25 -2.57 -9.12
C ASP A 41 -4.78 -2.71 -9.04
N ASN A 42 -5.47 -1.67 -8.59
CA ASN A 42 -6.88 -1.75 -8.23
C ASN A 42 -7.83 -1.54 -9.42
N VAL A 43 -7.42 -0.76 -10.42
CA VAL A 43 -8.30 -0.38 -11.54
C VAL A 43 -7.89 -1.11 -12.82
N ILE A 44 -6.60 -1.22 -13.09
CA ILE A 44 -6.10 -1.73 -14.37
C ILE A 44 -5.93 -3.24 -14.33
N LEU A 45 -5.10 -3.76 -13.44
CA LEU A 45 -4.83 -5.20 -13.37
C LEU A 45 -5.99 -5.98 -12.74
N LYS A 46 -6.49 -5.53 -11.60
CA LYS A 46 -7.52 -6.25 -10.80
C LYS A 46 -7.17 -7.71 -10.49
N ASP A 47 -5.88 -8.03 -10.55
CA ASP A 47 -5.35 -9.38 -10.32
C ASP A 47 -4.69 -9.44 -8.94
N HIS A 48 -5.39 -10.03 -7.99
CA HIS A 48 -4.92 -10.16 -6.61
C HIS A 48 -3.70 -11.08 -6.45
N THR A 49 -3.30 -11.81 -7.50
CA THR A 49 -2.10 -12.66 -7.48
C THR A 49 -0.87 -11.95 -8.02
N ASN A 50 -1.04 -10.83 -8.72
CA ASN A 50 0.03 -10.00 -9.29
C ASN A 50 0.08 -8.63 -8.60
N THR A 51 0.28 -8.62 -7.29
CA THR A 51 0.38 -7.41 -6.48
C THR A 51 1.72 -6.70 -6.69
N HIS A 52 1.83 -5.45 -6.27
CA HIS A 52 3.10 -4.71 -6.37
C HIS A 52 4.22 -5.39 -5.56
N GLU A 53 3.91 -6.00 -4.42
CA GLU A 53 4.89 -6.76 -3.64
C GLU A 53 5.40 -7.97 -4.43
N MET A 54 4.50 -8.70 -5.12
CA MET A 54 4.90 -9.83 -5.97
C MET A 54 5.77 -9.38 -7.14
N ARG A 55 5.48 -8.23 -7.75
CA ARG A 55 6.33 -7.64 -8.80
C ARG A 55 7.65 -7.14 -8.23
N SER A 56 7.67 -6.56 -7.03
CA SER A 56 8.91 -6.19 -6.33
C SER A 56 9.82 -7.39 -6.15
N ARG A 57 9.27 -8.55 -5.76
CA ARG A 57 10.02 -9.82 -5.68
C ARG A 57 10.63 -10.23 -7.01
N GLN A 58 9.92 -10.07 -8.13
CA GLN A 58 10.43 -10.35 -9.47
C GLN A 58 11.55 -9.37 -9.87
N ILE A 59 11.38 -8.09 -9.55
CA ILE A 59 12.41 -7.05 -9.82
C ILE A 59 13.71 -7.37 -9.08
N VAL A 60 13.65 -7.86 -7.85
CA VAL A 60 14.83 -8.34 -7.12
C VAL A 60 15.60 -9.38 -7.96
N GLU A 61 14.90 -10.36 -8.55
CA GLU A 61 15.52 -11.36 -9.41
C GLU A 61 16.18 -10.75 -10.66
N TYR A 62 15.51 -9.81 -11.31
CA TYR A 62 16.06 -9.13 -12.49
C TYR A 62 17.31 -8.33 -12.15
N VAL A 63 17.29 -7.56 -11.05
CA VAL A 63 18.44 -6.78 -10.60
C VAL A 63 19.63 -7.68 -10.31
N PHE A 64 19.45 -8.77 -9.56
CA PHE A 64 20.54 -9.68 -9.23
C PHE A 64 21.04 -10.51 -10.42
N LYS A 65 20.19 -10.77 -11.39
CA LYS A 65 20.57 -11.41 -12.65
C LYS A 65 21.47 -10.49 -13.50
N ASP A 66 21.16 -9.19 -13.51
CA ASP A 66 21.89 -8.19 -14.30
C ASP A 66 23.19 -7.75 -13.62
N VAL A 67 23.13 -7.42 -12.34
CA VAL A 67 24.27 -6.92 -11.56
C VAL A 67 25.23 -8.05 -11.15
N GLY A 68 24.75 -9.28 -11.11
CA GLY A 68 25.53 -10.43 -10.59
C GLY A 68 25.61 -10.44 -9.07
N THR A 69 26.69 -11.05 -8.54
CA THR A 69 26.93 -11.17 -7.09
C THR A 69 27.39 -9.84 -6.49
N LEU A 70 26.64 -9.34 -5.54
CA LEU A 70 27.09 -8.19 -4.74
C LEU A 70 28.04 -8.66 -3.62
N PRO A 71 29.07 -7.89 -3.26
CA PRO A 71 29.92 -8.20 -2.11
C PRO A 71 29.08 -8.38 -0.85
N GLY A 72 29.23 -9.53 -0.19
CA GLY A 72 28.44 -9.89 0.99
C GLY A 72 27.09 -10.58 0.72
N LEU A 73 26.70 -10.77 -0.55
CA LEU A 73 25.47 -11.44 -0.98
C LEU A 73 25.80 -12.50 -2.05
N SER A 74 26.50 -13.55 -1.65
CA SER A 74 27.05 -14.53 -2.59
C SER A 74 26.15 -15.73 -2.88
N SER A 75 24.91 -15.77 -2.41
CA SER A 75 24.07 -16.96 -2.53
C SER A 75 22.67 -16.66 -3.02
N ALA A 76 22.08 -17.59 -3.78
CA ALA A 76 20.65 -17.62 -4.12
C ALA A 76 19.76 -17.48 -2.87
N TYR A 77 20.23 -17.99 -1.72
CA TYR A 77 19.57 -17.83 -0.42
C TYR A 77 19.34 -16.37 -0.03
N ALA A 78 20.31 -15.47 -0.30
CA ALA A 78 20.15 -14.04 0.05
C ALA A 78 19.06 -13.35 -0.79
N ILE A 79 18.91 -13.75 -2.05
CA ILE A 79 17.86 -13.24 -2.94
C ILE A 79 16.49 -13.68 -2.41
N ASP A 80 16.32 -14.97 -2.12
CA ASP A 80 15.07 -15.48 -1.57
C ASP A 80 14.76 -14.87 -0.19
N TYR A 81 15.78 -14.62 0.61
CA TYR A 81 15.65 -13.99 1.92
C TYR A 81 15.15 -12.54 1.80
N ILE A 82 15.66 -11.75 0.83
CA ILE A 82 15.19 -10.39 0.52
C ILE A 82 13.72 -10.44 0.03
N LYS A 83 13.39 -11.36 -0.87
CA LYS A 83 12.04 -11.53 -1.41
C LYS A 83 11.02 -11.86 -0.31
N GLU A 84 11.37 -12.73 0.62
CA GLU A 84 10.52 -13.08 1.76
C GLU A 84 10.38 -11.94 2.78
N MET A 85 11.35 -11.00 2.86
CA MET A 85 11.21 -9.78 3.67
C MET A 85 10.25 -8.76 3.06
N ILE A 86 10.15 -8.73 1.73
CA ILE A 86 9.22 -7.84 1.00
C ILE A 86 7.79 -8.37 1.16
N GLU A 87 7.58 -9.61 0.77
CA GLU A 87 6.28 -10.28 0.87
C GLU A 87 6.49 -11.75 1.25
N PRO A 88 6.16 -12.14 2.48
CA PRO A 88 6.34 -13.51 2.93
C PRO A 88 5.31 -14.43 2.25
N VAL A 89 5.78 -15.28 1.36
CA VAL A 89 4.97 -16.32 0.69
C VAL A 89 4.99 -17.63 1.47
N THR A 90 6.06 -17.83 2.24
CA THR A 90 6.22 -19.01 3.09
C THR A 90 6.15 -18.62 4.56
N ASN A 91 5.76 -19.56 5.41
CA ASN A 91 5.80 -19.35 6.86
C ASN A 91 7.20 -19.61 7.46
N GLN A 92 8.21 -19.87 6.63
CA GLN A 92 9.54 -20.30 7.05
C GLN A 92 10.24 -19.29 7.98
N TYR A 93 9.99 -17.99 7.74
CA TYR A 93 10.69 -16.92 8.45
C TYR A 93 9.79 -16.13 9.41
N ILE A 94 8.55 -16.57 9.62
CA ILE A 94 7.55 -15.84 10.44
C ILE A 94 8.03 -15.62 11.89
N SER A 95 8.94 -16.46 12.37
CA SER A 95 9.55 -16.35 13.69
C SER A 95 10.82 -15.51 13.74
N ASN A 96 11.29 -14.98 12.61
CA ASN A 96 12.50 -14.16 12.57
C ASN A 96 12.15 -12.67 12.66
N PRO A 97 12.58 -11.94 13.72
CA PRO A 97 12.25 -10.53 13.90
C PRO A 97 12.69 -9.61 12.75
N LEU A 98 13.68 -9.99 11.96
CA LEU A 98 14.15 -9.20 10.80
C LEU A 98 13.06 -9.02 9.75
N PHE A 99 12.19 -10.02 9.57
CA PHE A 99 11.09 -9.99 8.62
C PHE A 99 9.94 -9.05 9.04
N HIS A 100 9.91 -8.67 10.31
CA HIS A 100 8.93 -7.73 10.86
C HIS A 100 9.41 -6.27 10.84
N ILE A 101 10.56 -5.98 10.22
CA ILE A 101 11.07 -4.62 10.11
C ILE A 101 10.44 -3.88 8.93
N ILE A 102 10.33 -4.54 7.76
CA ILE A 102 9.85 -3.94 6.51
C ILE A 102 8.34 -4.10 6.38
N ASN A 103 7.84 -5.32 6.48
CA ASN A 103 6.42 -5.67 6.40
C ASN A 103 6.04 -6.50 7.62
N ASN A 104 5.44 -5.88 8.63
CA ASN A 104 5.08 -6.55 9.88
C ASN A 104 3.67 -7.11 9.84
N THR A 105 3.50 -8.30 9.32
CA THR A 105 2.19 -8.97 9.21
C THR A 105 1.55 -9.32 10.57
N LYS A 106 2.35 -9.35 11.68
CA LYS A 106 1.83 -9.64 13.03
C LYS A 106 1.19 -8.44 13.69
N THR A 107 1.88 -7.30 13.66
CA THR A 107 1.46 -6.11 14.44
C THR A 107 1.14 -4.90 13.58
N ASN A 108 1.42 -4.95 12.28
CA ASN A 108 1.33 -3.80 11.37
C ASN A 108 2.17 -2.58 11.80
N ILE A 109 3.25 -2.78 12.58
CA ILE A 109 4.18 -1.73 12.99
C ILE A 109 5.51 -1.97 12.29
N ASP A 110 5.78 -1.24 11.23
CA ASP A 110 6.93 -1.40 10.33
C ASP A 110 7.47 -0.08 9.83
N VAL A 111 8.63 -0.14 9.17
CA VAL A 111 9.32 1.06 8.68
C VAL A 111 8.61 1.70 7.50
N ASP A 112 7.85 0.95 6.72
CA ASP A 112 7.04 1.48 5.64
C ASP A 112 6.05 2.52 6.18
N LYS A 113 5.27 2.16 7.22
CA LYS A 113 4.35 3.10 7.88
C LYS A 113 5.06 4.26 8.55
N PHE A 114 6.26 4.03 9.08
CA PHE A 114 7.06 5.10 9.69
C PHE A 114 7.50 6.12 8.64
N ASP A 115 7.84 5.67 7.42
CA ASP A 115 8.27 6.54 6.35
C ASP A 115 7.09 7.32 5.76
N TYR A 116 6.11 6.63 5.19
CA TYR A 116 5.09 7.32 4.40
C TYR A 116 4.22 8.26 5.25
N LEU A 117 3.89 7.91 6.52
CA LEU A 117 3.10 8.79 7.37
C LEU A 117 3.80 10.13 7.66
N GLN A 118 5.13 10.13 7.79
CA GLN A 118 5.88 11.38 7.97
C GLN A 118 6.09 12.11 6.65
N ARG A 119 6.51 11.41 5.63
CA ARG A 119 6.84 11.96 4.32
C ARG A 119 5.61 12.62 3.69
N ASP A 120 4.48 11.93 3.69
CA ASP A 120 3.24 12.44 3.11
C ASP A 120 2.71 13.65 3.89
N ALA A 121 2.71 13.61 5.24
CA ALA A 121 2.34 14.77 6.06
C ALA A 121 3.16 16.00 5.69
N GLN A 122 4.47 15.84 5.55
CA GLN A 122 5.38 16.93 5.19
C GLN A 122 5.10 17.48 3.79
N HIS A 123 4.88 16.60 2.80
CA HIS A 123 4.65 17.01 1.41
C HIS A 123 3.31 17.73 1.20
N ILE A 124 2.28 17.36 1.95
CA ILE A 124 0.97 17.99 1.88
C ILE A 124 0.84 19.20 2.83
N GLY A 125 1.86 19.48 3.64
CA GLY A 125 1.85 20.61 4.57
C GLY A 125 0.84 20.47 5.70
N LEU A 126 0.58 19.26 6.16
CA LEU A 126 -0.33 18.97 7.26
C LEU A 126 0.43 18.77 8.58
N ASP A 127 -0.02 19.45 9.62
CA ASP A 127 0.49 19.30 10.99
C ASP A 127 -0.01 18.00 11.65
N TYR A 128 0.23 16.85 11.03
CA TYR A 128 0.02 15.58 11.70
C TYR A 128 1.27 15.15 12.43
N SER A 129 1.18 15.14 13.75
CA SER A 129 2.32 14.89 14.65
C SER A 129 2.55 13.40 14.92
N PHE A 130 2.82 12.60 13.89
CA PHE A 130 3.40 11.29 14.11
C PHE A 130 4.92 11.35 14.00
N ASN A 131 5.62 10.97 15.07
CA ASN A 131 7.07 10.86 15.08
C ASN A 131 7.46 9.43 15.54
N PRO A 132 8.03 8.59 14.66
CA PRO A 132 8.39 7.22 14.98
C PRO A 132 9.61 7.11 15.90
N SER A 133 10.40 8.17 16.08
CA SER A 133 11.67 8.11 16.81
C SER A 133 11.54 7.49 18.19
N ARG A 134 10.43 7.75 18.88
CA ARG A 134 10.20 7.19 20.21
C ARG A 134 9.91 5.70 20.15
N ILE A 135 9.13 5.25 19.17
CA ILE A 135 8.85 3.82 18.92
C ILE A 135 10.16 3.11 18.55
N ILE A 136 10.90 3.68 17.60
CA ILE A 136 12.20 3.14 17.15
C ILE A 136 13.16 2.94 18.31
N ASN A 137 13.30 3.95 19.18
CA ASN A 137 14.30 3.94 20.25
C ASN A 137 13.90 3.15 21.51
N LYS A 138 12.64 2.74 21.64
CA LYS A 138 12.15 2.00 22.80
C LYS A 138 11.59 0.61 22.43
N SER A 139 11.84 0.15 21.21
CA SER A 139 11.56 -1.20 20.75
C SER A 139 12.77 -2.09 21.01
N VAL A 140 12.53 -3.33 21.33
CA VAL A 140 13.56 -4.35 21.52
C VAL A 140 13.13 -5.68 20.91
N VAL A 141 14.08 -6.53 20.55
CA VAL A 141 13.81 -7.91 20.15
C VAL A 141 13.83 -8.78 21.40
N LYS A 142 12.80 -9.60 21.60
CA LYS A 142 12.73 -10.66 22.61
C LYS A 142 12.21 -11.94 21.97
N GLY A 143 13.10 -12.94 21.90
CA GLY A 143 12.80 -14.17 21.17
C GLY A 143 12.49 -13.87 19.70
N GLU A 144 11.33 -14.28 19.26
CA GLU A 144 10.87 -14.16 17.86
C GLU A 144 10.10 -12.86 17.58
N ASN A 145 9.99 -11.96 18.54
CA ASN A 145 9.12 -10.81 18.43
C ASN A 145 9.87 -9.49 18.62
N ILE A 146 9.44 -8.47 17.89
CA ILE A 146 9.72 -7.08 18.25
C ILE A 146 8.69 -6.71 19.31
N VAL A 147 9.17 -6.29 20.49
CA VAL A 147 8.33 -5.89 21.61
C VAL A 147 8.56 -4.44 21.96
N TYR A 148 7.54 -3.82 22.51
CA TYR A 148 7.49 -2.38 22.75
C TYR A 148 7.41 -2.07 24.24
N ASN A 149 8.05 -0.99 24.66
CA ASN A 149 7.86 -0.53 26.03
C ASN A 149 6.40 -0.10 26.21
N HIS A 150 5.79 -0.43 27.35
CA HIS A 150 4.39 -0.10 27.65
C HIS A 150 4.08 1.40 27.48
N SER A 151 5.04 2.28 27.82
CA SER A 151 4.88 3.74 27.64
C SER A 151 4.70 4.18 26.18
N LEU A 152 4.83 3.25 25.22
CA LEU A 152 4.61 3.51 23.80
C LEU A 152 3.18 3.26 23.34
N ALA A 153 2.32 2.69 24.17
CA ALA A 153 0.96 2.34 23.76
C ALA A 153 0.24 3.52 23.08
N SER A 154 0.26 4.70 23.68
CA SER A 154 -0.33 5.92 23.10
C SER A 154 0.36 6.37 21.81
N ASN A 155 1.67 6.17 21.67
CA ASN A 155 2.41 6.54 20.45
C ASN A 155 2.03 5.61 19.28
N ILE A 156 1.96 4.30 19.55
CA ILE A 156 1.56 3.30 18.55
C ILE A 156 0.09 3.54 18.14
N GLN A 157 -0.78 3.80 19.09
CA GLN A 157 -2.16 4.15 18.84
C GLN A 157 -2.30 5.41 17.97
N ASN A 158 -1.48 6.46 18.26
CA ASN A 158 -1.46 7.65 17.44
C ASN A 158 -0.99 7.38 16.00
N MET A 159 -0.03 6.47 15.80
CA MET A 159 0.38 6.02 14.47
C MET A 159 -0.82 5.46 13.67
N PHE A 160 -1.56 4.53 14.25
CA PHE A 160 -2.72 3.93 13.59
C PHE A 160 -3.86 4.94 13.37
N SER A 161 -4.07 5.85 14.31
CA SER A 161 -5.05 6.94 14.17
C SER A 161 -4.66 7.93 13.07
N THR A 162 -3.37 8.26 12.96
CA THR A 162 -2.84 9.11 11.87
C THR A 162 -3.05 8.42 10.53
N ARG A 163 -2.70 7.13 10.43
CA ARG A 163 -2.95 6.34 9.23
C ARG A 163 -4.44 6.31 8.84
N TYR A 164 -5.32 6.06 9.79
CA TYR A 164 -6.75 6.08 9.55
C TYR A 164 -7.23 7.42 8.98
N LYS A 165 -6.79 8.54 9.60
CA LYS A 165 -7.13 9.90 9.13
C LYS A 165 -6.59 10.15 7.73
N PHE A 166 -5.35 9.73 7.43
CA PHE A 166 -4.76 9.88 6.10
C PHE A 166 -5.55 9.11 5.05
N HIS A 167 -5.92 7.87 5.36
CA HIS A 167 -6.77 7.10 4.44
C HIS A 167 -8.12 7.76 4.23
N LYS A 168 -8.77 8.25 5.28
CA LYS A 168 -10.10 8.85 5.21
C LYS A 168 -10.11 10.22 4.53
N ASP A 169 -9.20 11.10 4.93
CA ASP A 169 -9.28 12.52 4.59
C ASP A 169 -8.41 12.91 3.39
N ILE A 170 -7.34 12.13 3.11
CA ILE A 170 -6.33 12.46 2.10
C ILE A 170 -6.35 11.46 0.95
N TYR A 171 -5.97 10.19 1.20
CA TYR A 171 -5.82 9.21 0.13
C TYR A 171 -7.14 8.87 -0.56
N ASN A 172 -8.25 8.96 0.17
CA ASN A 172 -9.59 8.76 -0.36
C ASN A 172 -10.37 10.07 -0.51
N HIS A 173 -9.65 11.21 -0.63
CA HIS A 173 -10.31 12.48 -0.92
C HIS A 173 -11.08 12.39 -2.24
N LYS A 174 -12.32 12.87 -2.25
CA LYS A 174 -13.26 12.78 -3.37
C LYS A 174 -12.63 13.14 -4.72
N THR A 175 -11.96 14.29 -4.81
CA THR A 175 -11.36 14.76 -6.07
C THR A 175 -10.21 13.84 -6.51
N ALA A 176 -9.39 13.35 -5.58
CA ALA A 176 -8.34 12.40 -5.88
C ALA A 176 -8.92 11.10 -6.47
N LYS A 177 -9.98 10.57 -5.85
CA LYS A 177 -10.65 9.36 -6.34
C LYS A 177 -11.31 9.53 -7.70
N LEU A 178 -11.86 10.71 -8.00
CA LEU A 178 -12.36 11.01 -9.35
C LEU A 178 -11.25 10.99 -10.39
N ILE A 179 -10.10 11.59 -10.08
CA ILE A 179 -8.94 11.60 -10.98
C ILE A 179 -8.37 10.17 -11.13
N GLU A 180 -8.26 9.40 -10.06
CA GLU A 180 -7.82 8.00 -10.12
C GLU A 180 -8.71 7.15 -11.03
N LEU A 181 -10.03 7.30 -10.95
CA LEU A 181 -10.97 6.62 -11.85
C LEU A 181 -10.75 7.01 -13.31
N MET A 182 -10.59 8.31 -13.57
CA MET A 182 -10.36 8.81 -14.93
C MET A 182 -9.01 8.33 -15.47
N LEU A 183 -7.97 8.32 -14.66
CA LEU A 183 -6.66 7.75 -15.02
C LEU A 183 -6.78 6.25 -15.34
N GLY A 184 -7.47 5.50 -14.50
CA GLY A 184 -7.74 4.09 -14.74
C GLY A 184 -8.52 3.85 -16.03
N ASP A 185 -9.59 4.59 -16.29
CA ASP A 185 -10.37 4.48 -17.52
C ASP A 185 -9.53 4.86 -18.76
N ALA A 186 -8.65 5.88 -18.65
CA ALA A 186 -7.74 6.25 -19.73
C ALA A 186 -6.73 5.13 -20.05
N MET A 187 -6.15 4.51 -19.03
CA MET A 187 -5.22 3.40 -19.21
C MET A 187 -5.93 2.15 -19.73
N LEU A 188 -7.11 1.81 -19.21
CA LEU A 188 -7.92 0.70 -19.73
C LEU A 188 -8.27 0.90 -21.21
N ALA A 189 -8.56 2.14 -21.65
CA ALA A 189 -8.79 2.44 -23.07
C ALA A 189 -7.52 2.29 -23.94
N ALA A 190 -6.34 2.25 -23.35
CA ALA A 190 -5.07 2.01 -24.02
C ALA A 190 -4.62 0.53 -23.97
N ASN A 191 -5.36 -0.32 -23.25
CA ASN A 191 -4.92 -1.70 -22.96
C ASN A 191 -4.78 -2.57 -24.21
N ASP A 192 -5.58 -2.35 -25.25
CA ASP A 192 -5.45 -3.08 -26.52
C ASP A 192 -4.11 -2.80 -27.23
N THR A 193 -3.49 -1.65 -26.94
CA THR A 193 -2.17 -1.27 -27.50
C THR A 193 -1.02 -1.73 -26.61
N TYR A 194 -1.18 -1.66 -25.28
CA TYR A 194 -0.08 -1.88 -24.33
C TYR A 194 -0.10 -3.26 -23.69
N ASP A 195 -1.27 -3.91 -23.58
CA ASP A 195 -1.46 -5.14 -22.80
C ASP A 195 -0.78 -5.10 -21.41
N PHE A 196 -1.32 -4.24 -20.54
CA PHE A 196 -0.73 -4.01 -19.20
C PHE A 196 -0.66 -5.29 -18.35
N ASN A 197 -1.55 -6.27 -18.59
CA ASN A 197 -1.49 -7.56 -17.90
C ASN A 197 -0.24 -8.34 -18.27
N ASP A 198 0.08 -8.44 -19.56
CA ASP A 198 1.29 -9.13 -20.02
C ASP A 198 2.54 -8.37 -19.60
N MET A 199 2.58 -7.06 -19.85
CA MET A 199 3.71 -6.21 -19.43
C MET A 199 4.01 -6.33 -17.94
N SER A 200 2.99 -6.43 -17.09
CA SER A 200 3.16 -6.50 -15.63
C SER A 200 3.83 -7.79 -15.14
N ARG A 201 3.90 -8.82 -15.97
CA ARG A 201 4.44 -10.15 -15.63
C ARG A 201 5.86 -10.38 -16.09
N GLY A 202 6.45 -9.46 -16.84
CA GLY A 202 7.76 -9.62 -17.45
C GLY A 202 8.70 -8.45 -17.22
N PRO A 203 9.92 -8.49 -17.78
CA PRO A 203 10.89 -7.40 -17.67
C PRO A 203 10.45 -6.10 -18.34
N GLU A 204 9.45 -6.16 -19.22
CA GLU A 204 8.86 -4.98 -19.85
C GLU A 204 8.19 -4.05 -18.83
N PHE A 205 7.80 -4.58 -17.68
CA PHE A 205 7.30 -3.79 -16.55
C PHE A 205 8.26 -2.69 -16.10
N LEU A 206 9.57 -2.94 -16.18
CA LEU A 206 10.60 -1.95 -15.81
C LEU A 206 10.60 -0.70 -16.70
N LYS A 207 9.90 -0.73 -17.83
CA LYS A 207 9.75 0.41 -18.76
C LYS A 207 8.46 1.19 -18.52
N LEU A 208 7.62 0.71 -17.59
CA LEU A 208 6.30 1.24 -17.34
C LEU A 208 6.29 2.10 -16.07
N ASP A 209 6.25 3.41 -16.24
CA ASP A 209 6.20 4.39 -15.17
C ASP A 209 5.14 5.48 -15.43
N ASP A 210 5.07 6.50 -14.60
CA ASP A 210 4.09 7.59 -14.70
C ASP A 210 4.24 8.41 -15.97
N SER A 211 5.34 8.29 -16.73
CA SER A 211 5.52 8.97 -18.04
C SER A 211 4.51 8.49 -19.08
N ILE A 212 3.84 7.34 -18.85
CA ILE A 212 2.74 6.88 -19.70
C ILE A 212 1.63 7.93 -19.82
N TYR A 213 1.40 8.73 -18.77
CA TYR A 213 0.43 9.85 -18.80
C TYR A 213 0.76 10.83 -19.94
N SER A 214 2.00 11.29 -19.99
CA SER A 214 2.45 12.22 -21.01
C SER A 214 2.43 11.58 -22.40
N THR A 215 2.81 10.31 -22.49
CA THR A 215 2.80 9.52 -23.73
C THR A 215 1.38 9.42 -24.31
N LEU A 216 0.41 9.12 -23.49
CA LEU A 216 -1.00 9.01 -23.89
C LEU A 216 -1.60 10.38 -24.20
N LEU A 217 -1.29 11.41 -23.39
CA LEU A 217 -1.82 12.77 -23.57
C LEU A 217 -1.38 13.39 -24.90
N HIS A 218 -0.15 13.14 -25.32
CA HIS A 218 0.45 13.71 -26.54
C HIS A 218 0.45 12.75 -27.76
N THR A 219 -0.21 11.58 -27.62
CA THR A 219 -0.26 10.59 -28.70
C THR A 219 -0.89 11.15 -29.99
N THR A 220 -0.39 10.70 -31.13
CA THR A 220 -1.00 10.89 -32.45
C THR A 220 -1.64 9.62 -32.98
N ASN A 221 -1.54 8.50 -32.24
CA ASN A 221 -2.15 7.23 -32.62
C ASN A 221 -3.69 7.31 -32.48
N ASN A 222 -4.38 6.94 -33.56
CA ASN A 222 -5.85 6.94 -33.60
C ASN A 222 -6.48 5.96 -32.61
N ASP A 223 -5.83 4.83 -32.35
CA ASP A 223 -6.34 3.80 -31.42
C ASP A 223 -6.33 4.27 -29.96
N LEU A 224 -5.54 5.29 -29.64
CA LEU A 224 -5.39 5.85 -28.31
C LEU A 224 -6.18 7.17 -28.09
N GLN A 225 -7.05 7.58 -29.05
CA GLN A 225 -7.78 8.86 -28.93
C GLN A 225 -8.77 8.90 -27.76
N THR A 226 -9.38 7.75 -27.41
CA THR A 226 -10.25 7.65 -26.22
C THR A 226 -9.46 7.94 -24.96
N SER A 227 -8.30 7.30 -24.79
CA SER A 227 -7.39 7.52 -23.67
C SER A 227 -6.99 8.99 -23.57
N LYS A 228 -6.50 9.56 -24.70
CA LYS A 228 -6.12 10.97 -24.80
C LYS A 228 -7.26 11.92 -24.40
N SER A 229 -8.48 11.67 -24.87
CA SER A 229 -9.62 12.53 -24.58
C SER A 229 -9.97 12.57 -23.08
N ILE A 230 -9.87 11.42 -22.39
CA ILE A 230 -10.08 11.34 -20.94
C ILE A 230 -9.02 12.15 -20.20
N LEU A 231 -7.73 11.99 -20.57
CA LEU A 231 -6.63 12.74 -19.95
C LEU A 231 -6.78 14.26 -20.18
N GLN A 232 -7.20 14.68 -21.37
CA GLN A 232 -7.48 16.10 -21.67
C GLN A 232 -8.62 16.66 -20.80
N ARG A 233 -9.60 15.86 -20.43
CA ARG A 233 -10.64 16.26 -19.48
C ARG A 233 -10.06 16.49 -18.08
N ILE A 234 -9.15 15.63 -17.63
CA ILE A 234 -8.44 15.81 -16.35
C ILE A 234 -7.70 17.16 -16.34
N GLU A 235 -6.93 17.46 -17.40
CA GLU A 235 -6.21 18.74 -17.56
C GLU A 235 -7.14 19.97 -17.47
N LYS A 236 -8.33 19.84 -18.04
CA LYS A 236 -9.36 20.91 -18.02
C LYS A 236 -10.19 20.93 -16.76
N ARG A 237 -9.94 20.04 -15.79
CA ARG A 237 -10.77 19.85 -14.59
C ARG A 237 -12.23 19.52 -14.91
N ASP A 238 -12.51 18.94 -16.07
CA ASP A 238 -13.80 18.36 -16.45
C ASP A 238 -13.86 16.92 -15.91
N LEU A 239 -13.95 16.82 -14.60
CA LEU A 239 -13.91 15.55 -13.89
C LEU A 239 -15.26 14.84 -13.91
N TYR A 240 -15.24 13.54 -13.69
CA TYR A 240 -16.44 12.75 -13.42
C TYR A 240 -17.23 13.38 -12.27
N LYS A 241 -18.54 13.18 -12.26
CA LYS A 241 -19.42 13.79 -11.26
C LYS A 241 -19.92 12.73 -10.30
N GLU A 242 -19.77 12.97 -9.03
CA GLU A 242 -20.37 12.13 -8.01
C GLU A 242 -21.91 12.19 -8.12
N LEU A 243 -22.54 11.04 -8.10
CA LEU A 243 -23.98 10.90 -8.03
C LEU A 243 -24.45 10.79 -6.58
N CYS A 244 -23.81 9.90 -5.82
CA CYS A 244 -24.09 9.75 -4.39
C CYS A 244 -22.95 9.02 -3.68
N THR A 245 -22.93 9.12 -2.35
CA THR A 245 -22.16 8.25 -1.45
C THR A 245 -23.14 7.46 -0.59
N HIS A 246 -22.96 6.16 -0.53
CA HIS A 246 -23.78 5.27 0.28
C HIS A 246 -22.93 4.54 1.33
N THR A 247 -23.43 4.50 2.56
CA THR A 247 -22.79 3.77 3.67
C THR A 247 -23.50 2.43 3.86
N GLY A 248 -22.72 1.35 4.06
CA GLY A 248 -23.24 0.03 4.39
C GLY A 248 -23.48 -0.93 3.23
N LEU A 249 -23.22 -0.53 1.97
CA LEU A 249 -23.09 -1.48 0.87
C LEU A 249 -21.72 -2.15 0.97
N THR A 250 -21.66 -3.47 1.05
CA THR A 250 -20.41 -4.19 1.33
C THR A 250 -19.97 -5.10 0.19
N SER A 251 -20.91 -5.56 -0.63
CA SER A 251 -20.64 -6.46 -1.76
C SER A 251 -20.88 -5.80 -3.12
N SER A 252 -20.16 -6.27 -4.13
CA SER A 252 -20.39 -5.83 -5.51
C SER A 252 -21.80 -6.12 -6.01
N SER A 253 -22.45 -7.19 -5.51
CA SER A 253 -23.85 -7.48 -5.83
C SER A 253 -24.77 -6.39 -5.31
N GLU A 254 -24.70 -6.06 -4.01
CA GLU A 254 -25.53 -5.03 -3.40
C GLU A 254 -25.35 -3.66 -4.09
N ILE A 255 -24.11 -3.32 -4.48
CA ILE A 255 -23.83 -2.08 -5.20
C ILE A 255 -24.46 -2.08 -6.60
N ASN A 256 -24.34 -3.20 -7.33
CA ASN A 256 -24.94 -3.33 -8.66
C ASN A 256 -26.48 -3.31 -8.60
N ASP A 257 -27.08 -3.95 -7.60
CA ASP A 257 -28.52 -3.92 -7.37
C ASP A 257 -28.99 -2.49 -7.07
N PHE A 258 -28.28 -1.79 -6.17
CA PHE A 258 -28.56 -0.40 -5.88
C PHE A 258 -28.47 0.49 -7.12
N ILE A 259 -27.43 0.32 -7.97
CA ILE A 259 -27.30 1.07 -9.23
C ILE A 259 -28.45 0.71 -10.18
N SER A 260 -28.85 -0.56 -10.23
CA SER A 260 -29.92 -1.04 -11.08
C SER A 260 -31.26 -0.46 -10.70
N ASP A 261 -31.53 -0.33 -9.42
CA ASP A 261 -32.81 0.17 -8.90
C ASP A 261 -32.97 1.70 -9.05
N ASN A 262 -31.84 2.42 -9.00
CA ASN A 262 -31.87 3.89 -8.94
C ASN A 262 -31.50 4.58 -10.25
N TYR A 263 -30.91 3.87 -11.23
CA TYR A 263 -30.47 4.47 -12.49
C TYR A 263 -30.94 3.66 -13.70
N SER A 264 -31.41 4.36 -14.75
CA SER A 264 -31.91 3.73 -16.00
C SER A 264 -30.81 3.00 -16.76
N ASP A 265 -31.18 1.97 -17.55
CA ASP A 265 -30.25 1.14 -18.32
C ASP A 265 -29.33 1.94 -19.25
N MET A 266 -29.81 3.00 -19.85
CA MET A 266 -29.03 3.86 -20.74
C MET A 266 -27.88 4.60 -20.05
N ARG A 267 -27.92 4.74 -18.71
CA ARG A 267 -26.89 5.42 -17.92
C ARG A 267 -25.94 4.46 -17.20
N ARG A 268 -26.33 3.19 -17.03
CA ARG A 268 -25.55 2.18 -16.26
C ARG A 268 -24.14 2.01 -16.79
N ASN A 269 -23.94 1.97 -18.11
CA ASN A 269 -22.61 1.84 -18.71
C ASN A 269 -21.68 3.03 -18.45
N LYS A 270 -22.23 4.14 -17.91
CA LYS A 270 -21.50 5.37 -17.60
C LYS A 270 -21.35 5.57 -16.10
N ILE A 271 -21.73 4.59 -15.30
CA ILE A 271 -21.59 4.66 -13.84
C ILE A 271 -20.35 3.86 -13.44
N ARG A 272 -19.57 4.46 -12.56
CA ARG A 272 -18.45 3.83 -11.86
C ARG A 272 -18.67 3.93 -10.37
N TYR A 273 -18.14 2.99 -9.62
CA TYR A 273 -18.15 3.07 -8.16
C TYR A 273 -16.79 2.70 -7.56
N ILE A 274 -16.53 3.22 -6.38
CA ILE A 274 -15.39 2.87 -5.55
C ILE A 274 -15.93 2.41 -4.20
N ASN A 275 -15.48 1.24 -3.76
CA ASN A 275 -15.75 0.75 -2.42
C ASN A 275 -14.58 1.10 -1.51
N LEU A 276 -14.82 1.93 -0.51
CA LEU A 276 -13.81 2.43 0.42
C LEU A 276 -13.99 1.79 1.79
N ARG A 277 -12.95 1.16 2.30
CA ARG A 277 -12.91 0.61 3.66
C ARG A 277 -11.87 1.32 4.49
N TYR A 278 -12.27 1.77 5.66
CA TYR A 278 -11.41 2.48 6.59
C TYR A 278 -11.29 1.69 7.89
N SER A 279 -10.10 1.35 8.30
CA SER A 279 -9.82 0.72 9.58
C SER A 279 -8.47 1.16 10.13
N HIS A 280 -8.22 0.84 11.38
CA HIS A 280 -6.93 1.09 12.04
C HIS A 280 -5.92 -0.05 11.80
N CYS A 281 -5.90 -0.67 10.64
CA CYS A 281 -5.07 -1.80 10.21
C CYS A 281 -5.47 -3.18 10.74
N ASN A 282 -6.52 -3.31 11.54
CA ASN A 282 -6.91 -4.60 12.11
C ASN A 282 -8.41 -4.86 11.93
N GLY A 283 -8.99 -4.36 10.83
CA GLY A 283 -10.43 -4.42 10.58
C GLY A 283 -11.21 -3.79 11.75
N ALA A 284 -12.22 -4.49 12.23
CA ALA A 284 -13.03 -4.07 13.37
C ALA A 284 -12.37 -4.30 14.75
N LYS A 285 -11.14 -4.83 14.80
CA LYS A 285 -10.42 -5.12 16.04
C LYS A 285 -9.46 -3.98 16.42
N SER A 286 -9.08 -3.95 17.70
CA SER A 286 -8.06 -3.00 18.16
C SER A 286 -6.73 -3.21 17.42
N PRO A 287 -6.09 -2.14 16.93
CA PRO A 287 -4.78 -2.24 16.30
C PRO A 287 -3.68 -2.71 17.27
N LEU A 288 -3.92 -2.62 18.57
CA LEU A 288 -2.98 -3.04 19.61
C LEU A 288 -3.18 -4.49 20.07
N GLU A 289 -4.17 -5.22 19.52
CA GLU A 289 -4.52 -6.58 19.97
C GLU A 289 -3.33 -7.55 19.88
N ASN A 290 -2.53 -7.42 18.83
CA ASN A 290 -1.38 -8.30 18.55
C ASN A 290 -0.03 -7.68 18.99
N VAL A 291 -0.04 -6.49 19.59
CA VAL A 291 1.18 -5.80 20.01
C VAL A 291 1.65 -6.34 21.35
N VAL A 292 2.91 -6.76 21.43
CA VAL A 292 3.51 -7.27 22.65
C VAL A 292 4.28 -6.18 23.37
N PHE A 293 3.95 -5.94 24.65
CA PHE A 293 4.61 -4.95 25.50
C PHE A 293 5.55 -5.58 26.52
N THR A 294 6.64 -4.86 26.90
CA THR A 294 7.73 -5.39 27.74
C THR A 294 7.45 -5.48 29.23
N GLN A 295 6.42 -4.83 29.74
CA GLN A 295 5.98 -4.93 31.12
C GLN A 295 4.66 -5.69 31.17
N ASN A 296 4.47 -6.57 32.17
CA ASN A 296 3.30 -7.43 32.35
C ASN A 296 1.96 -6.68 32.57
N LEU A 297 1.96 -5.38 32.41
CA LEU A 297 0.79 -4.55 32.29
C LEU A 297 0.37 -4.53 30.83
N THR A 298 -0.36 -5.56 30.40
CA THR A 298 -1.21 -5.38 29.23
C THR A 298 -2.12 -4.20 29.56
N PRO A 299 -2.12 -3.15 28.73
CA PRO A 299 -3.09 -2.08 28.87
C PRO A 299 -4.49 -2.72 28.94
N ASP A 300 -5.35 -2.17 29.76
CA ASP A 300 -6.70 -2.70 29.90
C ASP A 300 -7.36 -2.71 28.50
N LYS A 301 -7.85 -3.87 28.06
CA LYS A 301 -8.49 -4.00 26.73
C LYS A 301 -9.70 -3.06 26.59
N SER A 302 -10.27 -2.59 27.71
CA SER A 302 -11.35 -1.60 27.73
C SER A 302 -10.93 -0.23 27.17
N ASP A 303 -9.65 0.16 27.34
CA ASP A 303 -9.14 1.45 26.83
C ASP A 303 -8.97 1.46 25.29
N TYR A 304 -9.02 0.29 24.63
CA TYR A 304 -8.78 0.14 23.20
C TYR A 304 -10.03 -0.04 22.35
N ASN A 305 -11.19 -0.28 22.97
CA ASN A 305 -12.46 -0.48 22.26
C ASN A 305 -12.90 0.76 21.46
N ALA A 306 -12.42 1.95 21.84
CA ALA A 306 -12.71 3.19 21.13
C ALA A 306 -12.08 3.26 19.71
N TYR A 307 -11.17 2.34 19.36
CA TYR A 307 -10.43 2.30 18.10
C TYR A 307 -10.70 1.05 17.27
N SER A 308 -11.61 0.20 17.70
CA SER A 308 -12.09 -0.94 16.94
C SER A 308 -13.25 -0.48 16.05
N TYR A 309 -12.94 0.24 14.97
CA TYR A 309 -13.95 0.77 14.07
C TYR A 309 -13.53 0.53 12.62
N GLU A 310 -14.45 -0.03 11.85
CA GLU A 310 -14.35 -0.16 10.41
C GLU A 310 -15.52 0.59 9.77
N GLU A 311 -15.23 1.52 8.88
CA GLU A 311 -16.21 2.25 8.10
C GLU A 311 -16.11 1.83 6.64
N THR A 312 -17.25 1.51 6.04
CA THR A 312 -17.35 1.19 4.61
C THR A 312 -18.23 2.21 3.92
N ASN A 313 -17.68 2.91 2.93
CA ASN A 313 -18.39 3.87 2.09
C ASN A 313 -18.27 3.46 0.62
N VAL A 314 -19.36 3.54 -0.10
CA VAL A 314 -19.38 3.35 -1.55
C VAL A 314 -19.67 4.70 -2.21
N MET A 315 -18.76 5.14 -3.05
CA MET A 315 -18.93 6.37 -3.85
C MET A 315 -19.31 5.98 -5.26
N ILE A 316 -20.38 6.57 -5.78
CA ILE A 316 -20.94 6.28 -7.10
C ILE A 316 -20.82 7.51 -7.98
N TYR A 317 -20.30 7.35 -9.19
CA TYR A 317 -19.95 8.43 -10.10
C TYR A 317 -20.54 8.25 -11.49
N ASN A 318 -20.80 9.38 -12.17
CA ASN A 318 -21.13 9.44 -13.59
C ASN A 318 -19.89 9.87 -14.40
N THR A 319 -19.64 9.16 -15.50
CA THR A 319 -18.49 9.39 -16.40
C THR A 319 -18.78 10.39 -17.53
N ILE A 320 -20.00 10.96 -17.59
CA ILE A 320 -20.39 11.96 -18.60
C ILE A 320 -19.99 13.34 -18.12
#